data_a31a28d742be1b568f20bf1293852caa
#
_entry.id   a31a28d742be1b568f20bf1293852caa
#
_cell.length_a   1.000
_cell.length_b   1.000
_cell.length_c   1.000
_cell.angle_alpha   90.00
_cell.angle_beta   90.00
_cell.angle_gamma   90.00
#
_symmetry.space_group_name_H-M   'P 1'
#
loop_
_entity.id
_entity.type
_entity.pdbx_description
1 polymer ?
#
loop_
_entity_poly.entity_id
_entity_poly.type
_entity_poly.pdbx_seq_one_letter_code
_entity_poly.pdbx_strand_id
1 'polypeptide(L)'
;MTSTCTSSAGGFTLRRIGGNIGAEIGGLDLRQPLPEAQFQALHAAFVRHEVLVFRNQDITLDQQMDFARRFGALSIHPFSPNLDAQREVIVLDYSADNPPALTDQWHADETFRSAPPAATVLRANIVPEHGGDTLCASMTAAYTGLSDRMKQYIHGLEARHDFKPWRPLFTSSEAHQASLRKLEREFPNPSHPVVRVHPVSGRRVLNVNAQFTVAINGLKADESAMVLQYLYNRAQTPEFQMRVHWEPHTVVMWDNRSTQHYAPHDYYPQRRSMARVTVAGDAVQGVSGPYTPEEGVGPLPDGHQVKPAPSGKRPTREFERHL
;
A
#
# COMPACT_ATOMS: atom_id res chain seq x y z
N MET A 1 24.59 -2.49 -21.37
CA MET A 1 25.07 -2.08 -20.03
C MET A 1 24.06 -1.11 -19.47
N THR A 2 23.15 -1.58 -18.64
CA THR A 2 22.10 -0.76 -17.99
C THR A 2 22.75 0.01 -16.85
N SER A 3 22.88 1.32 -17.01
CA SER A 3 23.33 2.22 -15.95
C SER A 3 22.32 2.19 -14.82
N THR A 4 22.60 1.41 -13.79
CA THR A 4 21.89 1.50 -12.51
C THR A 4 22.31 2.79 -11.84
N CYS A 5 21.44 3.80 -11.84
CA CYS A 5 21.69 5.04 -11.12
C CYS A 5 21.64 4.73 -9.61
N THR A 6 22.79 4.44 -9.03
CA THR A 6 22.96 4.28 -7.58
C THR A 6 23.26 5.64 -6.98
N SER A 7 22.30 6.24 -6.30
CA SER A 7 22.52 7.45 -5.50
C SER A 7 23.10 7.05 -4.14
N SER A 8 24.24 7.60 -3.73
CA SER A 8 24.89 7.34 -2.44
C SER A 8 24.56 8.40 -1.38
N ALA A 9 23.33 8.89 -1.34
CA ALA A 9 22.90 9.83 -0.32
C ALA A 9 22.68 9.09 1.02
N GLY A 10 23.28 9.57 2.11
CA GLY A 10 23.05 9.02 3.45
C GLY A 10 23.82 7.73 3.79
N GLY A 11 24.86 7.34 3.02
CA GLY A 11 25.70 6.17 3.32
C GLY A 11 25.05 4.82 2.97
N PHE A 12 24.04 4.80 2.11
CA PHE A 12 23.42 3.61 1.51
C PHE A 12 23.26 3.78 0.00
N THR A 13 23.06 2.68 -0.70
CA THR A 13 22.76 2.71 -2.13
C THR A 13 21.27 2.56 -2.36
N LEU A 14 20.75 3.21 -3.41
CA LEU A 14 19.37 3.16 -3.81
C LEU A 14 19.27 2.73 -5.27
N ARG A 15 18.54 1.62 -5.52
CA ARG A 15 18.25 1.11 -6.86
C ARG A 15 16.73 1.12 -7.07
N ARG A 16 16.23 1.91 -8.02
CA ARG A 16 14.81 1.92 -8.37
C ARG A 16 14.37 0.55 -8.91
N ILE A 17 13.17 0.11 -8.53
CA ILE A 17 12.55 -1.14 -9.00
C ILE A 17 11.57 -0.83 -10.13
N GLY A 18 10.63 0.07 -9.89
CA GLY A 18 9.62 0.48 -10.86
C GLY A 18 9.79 1.91 -11.37
N GLY A 19 9.03 2.27 -12.40
CA GLY A 19 8.99 3.62 -12.95
C GLY A 19 8.39 4.65 -11.98
N ASN A 20 7.34 4.27 -11.28
CA ASN A 20 6.58 5.15 -10.40
C ASN A 20 6.71 4.79 -8.90
N ILE A 21 7.12 3.56 -8.59
CA ILE A 21 7.09 3.03 -7.22
C ILE A 21 8.25 2.06 -7.01
N GLY A 22 8.77 2.03 -5.79
CA GLY A 22 9.69 1.04 -5.29
C GLY A 22 11.16 1.33 -5.51
N ALA A 23 11.91 1.17 -4.42
CA ALA A 23 13.38 1.18 -4.45
C ALA A 23 13.96 0.09 -3.55
N GLU A 24 15.05 -0.52 -3.96
CA GLU A 24 15.86 -1.41 -3.16
C GLU A 24 17.00 -0.62 -2.51
N ILE A 25 17.16 -0.83 -1.22
CA ILE A 25 18.15 -0.16 -0.38
C ILE A 25 19.26 -1.16 -0.07
N GLY A 26 20.48 -0.82 -0.47
CA GLY A 26 21.69 -1.61 -0.18
C GLY A 26 22.63 -0.87 0.76
N GLY A 27 23.44 -1.64 1.51
CA GLY A 27 24.45 -1.07 2.42
C GLY A 27 23.92 -0.61 3.76
N LEU A 28 22.64 -0.89 4.09
CA LEU A 28 22.09 -0.73 5.45
C LEU A 28 22.00 -2.09 6.16
N ASP A 29 22.32 -2.08 7.45
CA ASP A 29 22.12 -3.18 8.36
C ASP A 29 21.10 -2.76 9.43
N LEU A 30 19.88 -3.27 9.35
CA LEU A 30 18.78 -2.91 10.24
C LEU A 30 18.95 -3.48 11.66
N ARG A 31 19.99 -4.29 11.92
CA ARG A 31 20.40 -4.69 13.29
C ARG A 31 21.02 -3.54 14.05
N GLN A 32 21.52 -2.52 13.35
CA GLN A 32 22.21 -1.39 13.93
C GLN A 32 21.30 -0.15 14.00
N PRO A 33 21.42 0.68 15.04
CA PRO A 33 20.76 1.96 15.08
C PRO A 33 21.17 2.84 13.90
N LEU A 34 20.21 3.41 13.20
CA LEU A 34 20.48 4.32 12.09
C LEU A 34 20.84 5.72 12.63
N PRO A 35 22.02 6.28 12.28
CA PRO A 35 22.34 7.67 12.58
C PRO A 35 21.27 8.62 12.01
N GLU A 36 21.03 9.74 12.67
CA GLU A 36 19.92 10.64 12.29
C GLU A 36 20.01 11.12 10.84
N ALA A 37 21.18 11.52 10.36
CA ALA A 37 21.35 11.94 8.98
C ALA A 37 21.02 10.82 7.97
N GLN A 38 21.38 9.57 8.29
CA GLN A 38 21.07 8.40 7.48
C GLN A 38 19.56 8.11 7.51
N PHE A 39 18.93 8.22 8.68
CA PHE A 39 17.48 8.06 8.80
C PHE A 39 16.73 9.13 8.01
N GLN A 40 17.13 10.39 8.04
CA GLN A 40 16.49 11.46 7.28
C GLN A 40 16.59 11.21 5.76
N ALA A 41 17.73 10.75 5.28
CA ALA A 41 17.89 10.37 3.88
C ALA A 41 17.01 9.15 3.51
N LEU A 42 16.91 8.16 4.40
CA LEU A 42 16.05 7.00 4.21
C LEU A 42 14.55 7.38 4.23
N HIS A 43 14.16 8.25 5.14
CA HIS A 43 12.79 8.77 5.21
C HIS A 43 12.40 9.55 3.94
N ALA A 44 13.31 10.38 3.43
CA ALA A 44 13.11 11.09 2.16
C ALA A 44 12.96 10.09 0.99
N ALA A 45 13.80 9.03 0.94
CA ALA A 45 13.68 7.96 -0.04
C ALA A 45 12.34 7.21 0.08
N PHE A 46 11.89 6.92 1.30
CA PHE A 46 10.61 6.28 1.58
C PHE A 46 9.43 7.09 1.05
N VAL A 47 9.36 8.37 1.39
CA VAL A 47 8.30 9.29 0.93
C VAL A 47 8.31 9.44 -0.60
N ARG A 48 9.50 9.41 -1.22
CA ARG A 48 9.64 9.53 -2.66
C ARG A 48 9.24 8.28 -3.42
N HIS A 49 9.70 7.11 -2.96
CA HIS A 49 9.55 5.84 -3.67
C HIS A 49 8.38 4.99 -3.18
N GLU A 50 7.74 5.37 -2.07
CA GLU A 50 6.53 4.78 -1.49
C GLU A 50 6.73 3.34 -0.97
N VAL A 51 7.66 2.58 -1.54
CA VAL A 51 8.02 1.21 -1.10
C VAL A 51 9.54 1.07 -1.08
N LEU A 52 10.09 0.58 0.05
CA LEU A 52 11.49 0.26 0.18
C LEU A 52 11.67 -1.23 0.46
N VAL A 53 12.65 -1.83 -0.23
CA VAL A 53 13.01 -3.24 -0.10
C VAL A 53 14.43 -3.33 0.45
N PHE A 54 14.60 -4.10 1.53
CA PHE A 54 15.90 -4.36 2.16
C PHE A 54 16.15 -5.86 2.08
N ARG A 55 17.25 -6.26 1.43
CA ARG A 55 17.66 -7.65 1.32
C ARG A 55 18.62 -8.04 2.43
N ASN A 56 18.68 -9.34 2.75
CA ASN A 56 19.65 -9.92 3.70
C ASN A 56 19.59 -9.29 5.10
N GLN A 57 18.39 -9.01 5.62
CA GLN A 57 18.17 -8.44 6.94
C GLN A 57 17.77 -9.53 7.94
N ASP A 58 18.76 -10.23 8.48
CA ASP A 58 18.53 -11.22 9.55
C ASP A 58 18.37 -10.50 10.90
N ILE A 59 17.18 -9.96 11.12
CA ILE A 59 16.83 -9.15 12.29
C ILE A 59 15.85 -9.90 13.21
N THR A 60 15.87 -9.56 14.50
CA THR A 60 14.85 -10.00 15.47
C THR A 60 13.56 -9.21 15.32
N LEU A 61 12.49 -9.65 16.01
CA LEU A 61 11.22 -8.88 16.09
C LEU A 61 11.43 -7.54 16.78
N ASP A 62 12.27 -7.47 17.83
CA ASP A 62 12.56 -6.22 18.52
C ASP A 62 13.29 -5.22 17.59
N GLN A 63 14.27 -5.69 16.83
CA GLN A 63 14.95 -4.86 15.83
C GLN A 63 14.02 -4.38 14.72
N GLN A 64 13.08 -5.22 14.29
CA GLN A 64 12.05 -4.80 13.34
C GLN A 64 11.14 -3.71 13.94
N MET A 65 10.71 -3.87 15.18
CA MET A 65 9.93 -2.86 15.91
C MET A 65 10.71 -1.56 16.11
N ASP A 66 11.97 -1.63 16.49
CA ASP A 66 12.83 -0.46 16.70
C ASP A 66 13.06 0.31 15.40
N PHE A 67 13.25 -0.39 14.29
CA PHE A 67 13.29 0.22 12.97
C PHE A 67 11.97 0.93 12.64
N ALA A 68 10.83 0.26 12.82
CA ALA A 68 9.52 0.83 12.54
C ALA A 68 9.20 2.05 13.44
N ARG A 69 9.60 2.04 14.72
CA ARG A 69 9.42 3.15 15.67
C ARG A 69 10.12 4.44 15.24
N ARG A 70 11.15 4.37 14.39
CA ARG A 70 11.77 5.57 13.80
C ARG A 70 10.80 6.37 12.94
N PHE A 71 9.78 5.73 12.38
CA PHE A 71 8.76 6.35 11.52
C PHE A 71 7.51 6.79 12.28
N GLY A 72 7.35 6.40 13.53
CA GLY A 72 6.23 6.78 14.39
C GLY A 72 5.88 5.73 15.44
N ALA A 73 4.85 5.99 16.24
CA ALA A 73 4.34 5.04 17.21
C ALA A 73 3.82 3.77 16.50
N LEU A 74 3.97 2.61 17.14
CA LEU A 74 3.45 1.37 16.58
C LEU A 74 1.95 1.22 16.87
N SER A 75 1.24 0.62 15.91
CA SER A 75 -0.19 0.35 15.99
C SER A 75 -0.45 -1.11 16.35
N ILE A 76 -1.49 -1.34 17.15
CA ILE A 76 -2.02 -2.68 17.42
C ILE A 76 -3.20 -2.93 16.50
N HIS A 77 -3.15 -4.03 15.73
CA HIS A 77 -4.23 -4.39 14.81
C HIS A 77 -5.42 -4.98 15.58
N PRO A 78 -6.65 -4.46 15.37
CA PRO A 78 -7.79 -4.80 16.21
C PRO A 78 -8.37 -6.20 15.96
N PHE A 79 -8.15 -6.78 14.79
CA PHE A 79 -8.77 -8.04 14.36
C PHE A 79 -7.83 -9.23 14.31
N SER A 80 -6.52 -9.01 14.47
CA SER A 80 -5.55 -10.09 14.35
C SER A 80 -5.05 -10.57 15.71
N PRO A 81 -4.84 -11.88 15.88
CA PRO A 81 -4.18 -12.38 17.07
C PRO A 81 -2.73 -11.88 17.09
N ASN A 82 -2.42 -11.05 18.05
CA ASN A 82 -1.08 -10.55 18.28
C ASN A 82 -0.38 -11.45 19.31
N LEU A 83 0.95 -11.51 19.25
CA LEU A 83 1.73 -12.21 20.25
C LEU A 83 1.57 -11.51 21.61
N ASP A 84 1.35 -12.29 22.69
CA ASP A 84 1.08 -11.73 24.03
C ASP A 84 2.20 -10.79 24.51
N ALA A 85 3.46 -11.13 24.21
CA ALA A 85 4.62 -10.34 24.61
C ALA A 85 4.93 -9.16 23.69
N GLN A 86 4.44 -9.18 22.43
CA GLN A 86 4.73 -8.18 21.39
C GLN A 86 3.44 -7.87 20.61
N ARG A 87 2.53 -7.19 21.26
CA ARG A 87 1.17 -6.93 20.73
C ARG A 87 1.12 -6.14 19.42
N GLU A 88 2.18 -5.41 19.12
CA GLU A 88 2.36 -4.65 17.88
C GLU A 88 2.79 -5.53 16.69
N VAL A 89 3.19 -6.77 16.96
CA VAL A 89 3.62 -7.72 15.91
C VAL A 89 2.47 -8.65 15.56
N ILE A 90 2.24 -8.82 14.27
CA ILE A 90 1.31 -9.82 13.72
C ILE A 90 2.13 -10.83 12.93
N VAL A 91 1.99 -12.11 13.26
CA VAL A 91 2.55 -13.19 12.47
C VAL A 91 1.49 -13.71 11.51
N LEU A 92 1.74 -13.55 10.22
CA LEU A 92 0.93 -14.08 9.12
C LEU A 92 1.57 -15.42 8.69
N ASP A 93 1.09 -16.51 9.23
CA ASP A 93 1.64 -17.87 8.99
C ASP A 93 0.58 -18.73 8.31
N TYR A 94 0.73 -18.93 7.02
CA TYR A 94 -0.19 -19.68 6.17
C TYR A 94 0.44 -20.98 5.70
N SER A 95 -0.38 -22.03 5.61
CA SER A 95 0.02 -23.38 5.23
C SER A 95 -1.18 -24.19 4.72
N ALA A 96 -0.98 -25.46 4.42
CA ALA A 96 -2.07 -26.38 4.07
C ALA A 96 -3.16 -26.44 5.16
N ASP A 97 -2.76 -26.36 6.44
CA ASP A 97 -3.68 -26.44 7.60
C ASP A 97 -4.27 -25.07 7.98
N ASN A 98 -3.67 -23.99 7.52
CA ASN A 98 -4.11 -22.61 7.77
C ASN A 98 -4.05 -21.80 6.45
N PRO A 99 -5.04 -21.94 5.57
CA PRO A 99 -5.03 -21.30 4.25
C PRO A 99 -5.09 -19.77 4.35
N PRO A 100 -4.45 -19.04 3.41
CA PRO A 100 -4.55 -17.60 3.35
C PRO A 100 -5.99 -17.16 3.03
N ALA A 101 -6.38 -16.00 3.59
CA ALA A 101 -7.70 -15.43 3.36
C ALA A 101 -7.63 -13.91 3.29
N LEU A 102 -8.45 -13.31 2.42
CA LEU A 102 -8.68 -11.85 2.34
C LEU A 102 -7.45 -10.98 2.00
N THR A 103 -6.34 -11.57 1.54
CA THR A 103 -5.13 -10.83 1.17
C THR A 103 -4.96 -10.67 -0.35
N ASP A 104 -5.78 -11.38 -1.13
CA ASP A 104 -5.82 -11.36 -2.59
C ASP A 104 -6.80 -10.33 -3.16
N GLN A 105 -6.84 -9.17 -2.53
CA GLN A 105 -7.57 -7.98 -2.97
C GLN A 105 -6.68 -6.74 -2.85
N TRP A 106 -6.78 -5.82 -3.81
CA TRP A 106 -6.08 -4.54 -3.72
C TRP A 106 -6.61 -3.70 -2.57
N HIS A 107 -5.73 -3.37 -1.62
CA HIS A 107 -6.08 -2.59 -0.44
C HIS A 107 -4.91 -1.76 0.10
N ALA A 108 -5.25 -0.70 0.83
CA ALA A 108 -4.40 -0.09 1.82
C ALA A 108 -4.88 -0.56 3.20
N ASP A 109 -3.93 -0.81 4.11
CA ASP A 109 -4.22 -1.38 5.43
C ASP A 109 -5.19 -0.52 6.24
N GLU A 110 -6.18 -1.17 6.83
CA GLU A 110 -7.06 -0.64 7.89
C GLU A 110 -7.74 0.70 7.57
N THR A 111 -8.10 0.97 6.31
CA THR A 111 -8.76 2.24 5.94
C THR A 111 -10.18 2.39 6.52
N PHE A 112 -10.70 1.38 7.20
CA PHE A 112 -11.91 1.46 8.02
C PHE A 112 -11.72 2.21 9.36
N ARG A 113 -10.49 2.62 9.70
CA ARG A 113 -10.19 3.45 10.88
C ARG A 113 -10.26 4.93 10.50
N SER A 114 -10.64 5.78 11.46
CA SER A 114 -10.60 7.24 11.29
C SER A 114 -9.18 7.78 11.05
N ALA A 115 -8.18 7.11 11.62
CA ALA A 115 -6.76 7.34 11.39
C ALA A 115 -6.11 6.01 10.94
N PRO A 116 -6.10 5.72 9.63
CA PRO A 116 -5.45 4.52 9.10
C PRO A 116 -3.93 4.56 9.33
N PRO A 117 -3.26 3.40 9.39
CA PRO A 117 -1.81 3.33 9.52
C PRO A 117 -1.06 4.18 8.50
N ALA A 118 0.08 4.74 8.91
CA ALA A 118 0.97 5.49 8.02
C ALA A 118 1.85 4.58 7.18
N ALA A 119 2.36 3.49 7.76
CA ALA A 119 3.26 2.58 7.09
C ALA A 119 3.17 1.16 7.67
N THR A 120 3.59 0.20 6.87
CA THR A 120 3.73 -1.19 7.29
C THR A 120 5.15 -1.66 6.99
N VAL A 121 5.77 -2.37 7.95
CA VAL A 121 7.04 -3.07 7.80
C VAL A 121 6.78 -4.57 7.86
N LEU A 122 7.00 -5.26 6.75
CA LEU A 122 6.79 -6.69 6.62
C LEU A 122 8.13 -7.39 6.44
N ARG A 123 8.38 -8.44 7.24
CA ARG A 123 9.59 -9.26 7.18
C ARG A 123 9.26 -10.71 6.83
N ALA A 124 10.04 -11.28 5.92
CA ALA A 124 9.93 -12.70 5.58
C ALA A 124 10.59 -13.58 6.65
N ASN A 125 9.81 -14.50 7.24
CA ASN A 125 10.30 -15.56 8.13
C ASN A 125 10.47 -16.87 7.35
N ILE A 126 9.41 -17.28 6.60
CA ILE A 126 9.42 -18.45 5.75
C ILE A 126 8.89 -18.03 4.37
N VAL A 127 9.63 -18.35 3.35
CA VAL A 127 9.30 -18.03 1.96
C VAL A 127 9.03 -19.34 1.23
N PRO A 128 7.93 -19.48 0.47
CA PRO A 128 7.67 -20.63 -0.37
C PRO A 128 8.70 -20.71 -1.51
N GLU A 129 8.87 -21.90 -2.09
CA GLU A 129 9.78 -22.13 -3.21
C GLU A 129 9.38 -21.35 -4.46
N HIS A 130 8.07 -21.17 -4.68
CA HIS A 130 7.51 -20.38 -5.77
C HIS A 130 6.22 -19.68 -5.34
N GLY A 131 5.89 -18.58 -5.99
CA GLY A 131 4.73 -17.75 -5.67
C GLY A 131 4.92 -16.94 -4.38
N GLY A 132 3.82 -16.45 -3.82
CA GLY A 132 3.79 -15.71 -2.56
C GLY A 132 4.39 -14.32 -2.61
N ASP A 133 4.59 -13.76 -3.79
CA ASP A 133 5.05 -12.39 -3.98
C ASP A 133 4.07 -11.38 -3.34
N THR A 134 4.47 -10.13 -3.28
CA THR A 134 3.57 -9.02 -2.95
C THR A 134 3.62 -7.98 -4.07
N LEU A 135 2.46 -7.62 -4.60
CA LEU A 135 2.33 -6.53 -5.55
C LEU A 135 2.01 -5.24 -4.79
N CYS A 136 2.64 -4.13 -5.18
CA CYS A 136 2.34 -2.81 -4.66
C CYS A 136 2.01 -1.87 -5.82
N ALA A 137 1.03 -0.97 -5.62
CA ALA A 137 0.62 0.02 -6.61
C ALA A 137 0.71 1.44 -6.02
N SER A 138 1.30 2.37 -6.77
CA SER A 138 1.32 3.79 -6.43
C SER A 138 -0.04 4.42 -6.70
N MET A 139 -0.72 4.80 -5.65
CA MET A 139 -1.99 5.52 -5.76
C MET A 139 -1.78 7.02 -6.05
N THR A 140 -0.57 7.53 -5.86
CA THR A 140 -0.13 8.82 -6.37
C THR A 140 -0.07 8.82 -7.90
N ALA A 141 0.58 7.80 -8.50
CA ALA A 141 0.62 7.63 -9.96
C ALA A 141 -0.76 7.34 -10.53
N ALA A 142 -1.58 6.55 -9.83
CA ALA A 142 -2.97 6.28 -10.19
C ALA A 142 -3.79 7.57 -10.28
N TYR A 143 -3.66 8.49 -9.31
CA TYR A 143 -4.29 9.81 -9.35
C TYR A 143 -3.74 10.67 -10.49
N THR A 144 -2.42 10.76 -10.62
CA THR A 144 -1.78 11.56 -11.67
C THR A 144 -2.19 11.13 -13.07
N GLY A 145 -2.36 9.83 -13.29
CA GLY A 145 -2.80 9.22 -14.56
C GLY A 145 -4.28 9.38 -14.89
N LEU A 146 -5.10 10.01 -14.03
CA LEU A 146 -6.48 10.37 -14.34
C LEU A 146 -6.52 11.59 -15.28
N SER A 147 -7.57 11.67 -16.11
CA SER A 147 -7.86 12.89 -16.88
C SER A 147 -8.24 14.05 -15.93
N ASP A 148 -8.00 15.30 -16.34
CA ASP A 148 -8.38 16.48 -15.55
C ASP A 148 -9.88 16.52 -15.25
N ARG A 149 -10.72 16.07 -16.18
CA ARG A 149 -12.18 15.96 -15.94
C ARG A 149 -12.51 14.96 -14.84
N MET A 150 -11.82 13.83 -14.79
CA MET A 150 -12.01 12.85 -13.71
C MET A 150 -11.48 13.36 -12.38
N LYS A 151 -10.32 14.00 -12.38
CA LYS A 151 -9.75 14.66 -11.19
C LYS A 151 -10.69 15.72 -10.64
N GLN A 152 -11.25 16.55 -11.51
CA GLN A 152 -12.24 17.57 -11.16
C GLN A 152 -13.52 16.94 -10.60
N TYR A 153 -14.00 15.85 -11.22
CA TYR A 153 -15.22 15.16 -10.79
C TYR A 153 -15.09 14.57 -9.38
N ILE A 154 -13.96 13.94 -9.06
CA ILE A 154 -13.75 13.31 -7.75
C ILE A 154 -13.20 14.27 -6.68
N HIS A 155 -12.89 15.52 -7.07
CA HIS A 155 -12.37 16.53 -6.16
C HIS A 155 -13.40 16.86 -5.07
N GLY A 156 -13.00 16.76 -3.80
CA GLY A 156 -13.87 17.03 -2.66
C GLY A 156 -14.93 15.97 -2.37
N LEU A 157 -14.99 14.88 -3.16
CA LEU A 157 -15.86 13.74 -2.83
C LEU A 157 -15.30 12.99 -1.62
N GLU A 158 -16.20 12.46 -0.82
CA GLU A 158 -15.91 11.55 0.30
C GLU A 158 -16.47 10.16 0.04
N ALA A 159 -15.77 9.14 0.48
CA ALA A 159 -16.18 7.75 0.39
C ALA A 159 -16.22 7.11 1.77
N ARG A 160 -17.25 6.32 2.02
CA ARG A 160 -17.40 5.53 3.25
C ARG A 160 -16.54 4.27 3.18
N HIS A 161 -15.79 4.02 4.25
CA HIS A 161 -14.96 2.84 4.42
C HIS A 161 -15.54 1.95 5.53
N ASP A 162 -15.41 0.62 5.35
CA ASP A 162 -16.02 -0.39 6.23
C ASP A 162 -15.11 -1.63 6.26
N PHE A 163 -15.03 -2.30 7.40
CA PHE A 163 -14.37 -3.60 7.54
C PHE A 163 -15.26 -4.79 7.12
N LYS A 164 -16.30 -4.51 6.33
CA LYS A 164 -17.31 -5.48 5.86
C LYS A 164 -16.72 -6.83 5.39
N PRO A 165 -15.61 -6.89 4.64
CA PRO A 165 -15.03 -8.17 4.19
C PRO A 165 -14.68 -9.12 5.33
N TRP A 166 -14.44 -8.59 6.52
CA TRP A 166 -14.01 -9.38 7.68
C TRP A 166 -15.16 -9.82 8.58
N ARG A 167 -16.37 -9.27 8.41
CA ARG A 167 -17.55 -9.67 9.19
C ARG A 167 -17.83 -11.18 9.19
N PRO A 168 -17.66 -11.91 8.07
CA PRO A 168 -17.89 -13.36 8.07
C PRO A 168 -16.99 -14.14 9.04
N LEU A 169 -15.83 -13.61 9.41
CA LEU A 169 -14.94 -14.23 10.40
C LEU A 169 -15.55 -14.28 11.82
N PHE A 170 -16.59 -13.48 12.09
CA PHE A 170 -17.20 -13.32 13.39
C PHE A 170 -18.60 -13.97 13.50
N THR A 171 -18.99 -14.86 12.59
CA THR A 171 -20.35 -15.39 12.55
C THR A 171 -20.50 -16.77 13.21
N SER A 172 -19.41 -17.46 13.55
CA SER A 172 -19.42 -18.88 13.94
C SER A 172 -19.87 -19.15 15.38
N SER A 173 -19.91 -18.15 16.27
CA SER A 173 -20.33 -18.32 17.67
C SER A 173 -20.93 -17.04 18.25
N GLU A 174 -21.66 -17.17 19.39
CA GLU A 174 -22.18 -16.01 20.11
C GLU A 174 -21.07 -15.06 20.61
N ALA A 175 -19.94 -15.62 21.05
CA ALA A 175 -18.77 -14.85 21.44
C ALA A 175 -18.18 -14.05 20.27
N HIS A 176 -18.10 -14.64 19.07
CA HIS A 176 -17.68 -13.94 17.86
C HIS A 176 -18.65 -12.82 17.47
N GLN A 177 -19.95 -13.06 17.55
CA GLN A 177 -20.97 -12.02 17.30
C GLN A 177 -20.89 -10.87 18.32
N ALA A 178 -20.62 -11.17 19.60
CA ALA A 178 -20.39 -10.13 20.61
C ALA A 178 -19.14 -9.30 20.30
N SER A 179 -18.07 -9.96 19.88
CA SER A 179 -16.84 -9.28 19.42
C SER A 179 -17.10 -8.40 18.19
N LEU A 180 -17.88 -8.88 17.22
CA LEU A 180 -18.28 -8.09 16.06
C LEU A 180 -19.03 -6.81 16.47
N ARG A 181 -20.04 -6.94 17.34
CA ARG A 181 -20.79 -5.77 17.84
C ARG A 181 -19.91 -4.77 18.58
N LYS A 182 -18.86 -5.23 19.29
CA LYS A 182 -17.86 -4.34 19.91
C LYS A 182 -17.06 -3.59 18.85
N LEU A 183 -16.56 -4.30 17.84
CA LEU A 183 -15.76 -3.73 16.75
C LEU A 183 -16.57 -2.73 15.89
N GLU A 184 -17.86 -3.00 15.64
CA GLU A 184 -18.76 -2.08 14.93
C GLU A 184 -18.99 -0.77 15.69
N ARG A 185 -18.96 -0.80 17.03
CA ARG A 185 -19.01 0.42 17.85
C ARG A 185 -17.67 1.16 17.88
N GLU A 186 -16.57 0.42 17.87
CA GLU A 186 -15.22 1.00 17.90
C GLU A 186 -14.80 1.60 16.55
N PHE A 187 -15.28 1.00 15.45
CA PHE A 187 -14.99 1.42 14.08
C PHE A 187 -16.28 1.76 13.32
N PRO A 188 -16.87 2.94 13.55
CA PRO A 188 -18.17 3.33 12.97
C PRO A 188 -18.06 3.82 11.54
N ASN A 189 -17.50 3.04 10.61
CA ASN A 189 -17.51 3.31 9.17
C ASN A 189 -17.14 4.76 8.80
N PRO A 190 -15.90 5.18 8.92
CA PRO A 190 -15.49 6.56 8.63
C PRO A 190 -15.71 6.93 7.16
N SER A 191 -15.96 8.20 6.91
CA SER A 191 -15.83 8.78 5.58
C SER A 191 -14.44 9.37 5.43
N HIS A 192 -13.80 9.05 4.31
CA HIS A 192 -12.51 9.61 3.93
C HIS A 192 -12.62 10.32 2.57
N PRO A 193 -11.82 11.35 2.32
CA PRO A 193 -11.76 11.97 1.00
C PRO A 193 -11.33 10.94 -0.05
N VAL A 194 -11.99 10.95 -1.21
CA VAL A 194 -11.62 10.13 -2.38
C VAL A 194 -10.23 10.50 -2.87
N VAL A 195 -9.87 11.78 -2.75
CA VAL A 195 -8.54 12.31 -3.03
C VAL A 195 -7.96 12.87 -1.72
N ARG A 196 -6.96 12.18 -1.17
CA ARG A 196 -6.23 12.66 0.00
C ARG A 196 -4.99 13.46 -0.39
N VAL A 197 -4.53 14.31 0.50
CA VAL A 197 -3.20 14.92 0.44
C VAL A 197 -2.25 14.11 1.32
N HIS A 198 -1.13 13.70 0.77
CA HIS A 198 -0.10 13.00 1.54
C HIS A 198 0.57 14.00 2.51
N PRO A 199 0.57 13.73 3.83
CA PRO A 199 0.93 14.72 4.83
C PRO A 199 2.39 15.21 4.78
N VAL A 200 3.29 14.41 4.19
CA VAL A 200 4.71 14.75 4.10
C VAL A 200 5.09 15.30 2.74
N SER A 201 4.64 14.66 1.65
CA SER A 201 5.01 15.08 0.29
C SER A 201 4.10 16.14 -0.32
N GLY A 202 2.91 16.36 0.25
CA GLY A 202 1.87 17.22 -0.33
C GLY A 202 1.21 16.68 -1.60
N ARG A 203 1.65 15.52 -2.13
CA ARG A 203 1.09 14.93 -3.34
C ARG A 203 -0.35 14.49 -3.13
N ARG A 204 -1.15 14.59 -4.19
CA ARG A 204 -2.51 14.05 -4.21
C ARG A 204 -2.47 12.54 -4.47
N VAL A 205 -3.30 11.81 -3.76
CA VAL A 205 -3.34 10.35 -3.77
C VAL A 205 -4.79 9.89 -3.94
N LEU A 206 -5.02 8.91 -4.79
CA LEU A 206 -6.33 8.26 -4.91
C LEU A 206 -6.56 7.35 -3.70
N ASN A 207 -7.50 7.72 -2.84
CA ASN A 207 -7.70 7.12 -1.52
C ASN A 207 -8.95 6.25 -1.44
N VAL A 208 -9.13 5.36 -2.40
CA VAL A 208 -10.20 4.35 -2.42
C VAL A 208 -9.60 2.99 -2.75
N ASN A 209 -10.11 1.91 -2.15
CA ASN A 209 -9.66 0.54 -2.40
C ASN A 209 -10.81 -0.46 -2.42
N ALA A 210 -10.63 -1.56 -3.13
CA ALA A 210 -11.68 -2.54 -3.35
C ALA A 210 -12.09 -3.29 -2.07
N GLN A 211 -11.19 -3.39 -1.08
CA GLN A 211 -11.46 -4.17 0.13
C GLN A 211 -12.33 -3.41 1.14
N PHE A 212 -12.09 -2.11 1.35
CA PHE A 212 -12.71 -1.37 2.45
C PHE A 212 -13.62 -0.23 2.01
N THR A 213 -13.46 0.32 0.81
CA THR A 213 -14.33 1.42 0.35
C THR A 213 -15.66 0.84 -0.15
N VAL A 214 -16.79 1.33 0.35
CA VAL A 214 -18.09 0.72 0.08
C VAL A 214 -19.07 1.64 -0.66
N ALA A 215 -18.91 2.95 -0.55
CA ALA A 215 -19.79 3.91 -1.23
C ALA A 215 -19.14 5.29 -1.32
N ILE A 216 -19.47 6.07 -2.34
CA ILE A 216 -19.20 7.52 -2.41
C ILE A 216 -20.41 8.24 -1.86
N ASN A 217 -20.21 9.13 -0.90
CA ASN A 217 -21.28 9.91 -0.29
C ASN A 217 -21.94 10.84 -1.31
N GLY A 218 -23.26 10.95 -1.25
CA GLY A 218 -24.04 11.81 -2.13
C GLY A 218 -24.37 11.24 -3.51
N LEU A 219 -23.80 10.10 -3.89
CA LEU A 219 -24.15 9.40 -5.13
C LEU A 219 -25.19 8.30 -4.87
N LYS A 220 -26.01 7.98 -5.88
CA LYS A 220 -26.86 6.78 -5.86
C LYS A 220 -25.98 5.52 -5.89
N ALA A 221 -26.53 4.38 -5.47
CA ALA A 221 -25.76 3.14 -5.32
C ALA A 221 -25.11 2.66 -6.63
N ASP A 222 -25.81 2.74 -7.74
CA ASP A 222 -25.33 2.38 -9.08
C ASP A 222 -24.26 3.34 -9.59
N GLU A 223 -24.45 4.65 -9.42
CA GLU A 223 -23.48 5.69 -9.76
C GLU A 223 -22.17 5.50 -8.95
N SER A 224 -22.31 5.32 -7.64
CA SER A 224 -21.18 5.07 -6.73
C SER A 224 -20.43 3.80 -7.14
N ALA A 225 -21.13 2.71 -7.41
CA ALA A 225 -20.51 1.45 -7.81
C ALA A 225 -19.72 1.60 -9.11
N MET A 226 -20.27 2.29 -10.12
CA MET A 226 -19.60 2.53 -11.40
C MET A 226 -18.32 3.36 -11.23
N VAL A 227 -18.38 4.45 -10.47
CA VAL A 227 -17.22 5.31 -10.24
C VAL A 227 -16.15 4.58 -9.43
N LEU A 228 -16.54 3.91 -8.33
CA LEU A 228 -15.59 3.16 -7.50
C LEU A 228 -14.92 2.04 -8.29
N GLN A 229 -15.66 1.28 -9.11
CA GLN A 229 -15.06 0.22 -9.93
C GLN A 229 -14.00 0.76 -10.89
N TYR A 230 -14.28 1.90 -11.53
CA TYR A 230 -13.29 2.58 -12.39
C TYR A 230 -12.04 2.97 -11.59
N LEU A 231 -12.21 3.54 -10.41
CA LEU A 231 -11.10 3.98 -9.56
C LEU A 231 -10.31 2.80 -8.97
N TYR A 232 -10.96 1.69 -8.56
CA TYR A 232 -10.26 0.48 -8.10
C TYR A 232 -9.37 -0.12 -9.18
N ASN A 233 -9.83 -0.14 -10.43
CA ASN A 233 -9.07 -0.67 -11.55
C ASN A 233 -7.78 0.12 -11.81
N ARG A 234 -7.63 1.34 -11.26
CA ARG A 234 -6.39 2.13 -11.40
C ARG A 234 -5.20 1.47 -10.69
N ALA A 235 -5.42 0.79 -9.57
CA ALA A 235 -4.37 0.03 -8.89
C ALA A 235 -3.84 -1.14 -9.75
N GLN A 236 -4.63 -1.62 -10.71
CA GLN A 236 -4.28 -2.73 -11.60
C GLN A 236 -3.50 -2.30 -12.85
N THR A 237 -3.21 -1.00 -13.02
CA THR A 237 -2.42 -0.50 -14.15
C THR A 237 -0.95 -0.90 -13.98
N PRO A 238 -0.35 -1.67 -14.90
CA PRO A 238 1.01 -2.22 -14.73
C PRO A 238 2.07 -1.15 -14.49
N GLU A 239 1.97 0.02 -15.13
CA GLU A 239 2.93 1.12 -15.01
C GLU A 239 2.94 1.74 -13.60
N PHE A 240 1.90 1.51 -12.80
CA PHE A 240 1.80 2.01 -11.43
C PHE A 240 2.24 0.98 -10.41
N GLN A 241 2.61 -0.23 -10.85
CA GLN A 241 2.91 -1.34 -9.99
C GLN A 241 4.39 -1.65 -9.88
N MET A 242 4.73 -2.32 -8.79
CA MET A 242 5.93 -3.11 -8.63
C MET A 242 5.57 -4.46 -8.00
N ARG A 243 6.42 -5.45 -8.20
CA ARG A 243 6.30 -6.78 -7.59
C ARG A 243 7.52 -7.06 -6.73
N VAL A 244 7.28 -7.42 -5.47
CA VAL A 244 8.30 -7.87 -4.54
C VAL A 244 8.37 -9.39 -4.64
N HIS A 245 9.47 -9.89 -5.17
CA HIS A 245 9.84 -11.29 -5.01
C HIS A 245 10.51 -11.46 -3.65
N TRP A 246 9.97 -12.32 -2.80
CA TRP A 246 10.48 -12.54 -1.46
C TRP A 246 11.66 -13.53 -1.47
N GLU A 247 12.67 -13.17 -0.72
CA GLU A 247 13.81 -14.02 -0.38
C GLU A 247 13.90 -14.11 1.15
N PRO A 248 14.56 -15.13 1.72
CA PRO A 248 14.81 -15.18 3.17
C PRO A 248 15.44 -13.85 3.66
N HIS A 249 15.05 -13.41 4.84
CA HIS A 249 15.54 -12.17 5.46
C HIS A 249 15.28 -10.90 4.64
N THR A 250 14.30 -10.91 3.74
CA THR A 250 13.84 -9.68 3.10
C THR A 250 12.91 -8.92 4.04
N VAL A 251 13.15 -7.61 4.17
CA VAL A 251 12.26 -6.66 4.82
C VAL A 251 11.73 -5.70 3.77
N VAL A 252 10.43 -5.45 3.78
CA VAL A 252 9.77 -4.49 2.91
C VAL A 252 8.99 -3.51 3.75
N MET A 253 9.11 -2.23 3.41
CA MET A 253 8.32 -1.17 4.03
C MET A 253 7.54 -0.44 2.95
N TRP A 254 6.23 -0.23 3.16
CA TRP A 254 5.40 0.57 2.26
C TRP A 254 4.67 1.69 2.97
N ASP A 255 4.50 2.81 2.26
CA ASP A 255 3.73 3.95 2.73
C ASP A 255 2.23 3.69 2.48
N ASN A 256 1.52 3.32 3.51
CA ASN A 256 0.10 2.97 3.45
C ASN A 256 -0.79 4.18 3.06
N ARG A 257 -0.24 5.39 3.13
CA ARG A 257 -0.92 6.63 2.78
C ARG A 257 -0.94 6.88 1.26
N SER A 258 -0.05 6.23 0.51
CA SER A 258 0.11 6.44 -0.94
C SER A 258 0.14 5.16 -1.75
N THR A 259 0.09 3.97 -1.12
CA THR A 259 0.12 2.68 -1.82
C THR A 259 -1.09 1.82 -1.53
N GLN A 260 -1.38 0.93 -2.46
CA GLN A 260 -2.15 -0.28 -2.22
C GLN A 260 -1.27 -1.50 -2.47
N HIS A 261 -1.62 -2.61 -1.84
CA HIS A 261 -0.93 -3.87 -2.07
C HIS A 261 -1.90 -5.04 -2.25
N TYR A 262 -1.36 -6.13 -2.80
CA TYR A 262 -2.07 -7.35 -3.13
C TYR A 262 -1.12 -8.52 -2.90
N ALA A 263 -1.54 -9.53 -2.14
CA ALA A 263 -0.76 -10.74 -1.88
C ALA A 263 -1.50 -11.94 -2.51
N PRO A 264 -1.03 -12.45 -3.65
CA PRO A 264 -1.62 -13.64 -4.30
C PRO A 264 -1.44 -14.88 -3.44
N HIS A 265 -2.37 -15.81 -3.57
CA HIS A 265 -2.35 -17.12 -2.90
C HIS A 265 -1.73 -18.22 -3.77
N ASP A 266 -0.96 -17.85 -4.79
CA ASP A 266 -0.38 -18.74 -5.81
C ASP A 266 0.72 -19.67 -5.28
N TYR A 267 1.11 -19.53 -4.02
CA TYR A 267 2.03 -20.42 -3.31
C TYR A 267 1.34 -21.57 -2.57
N TYR A 268 0.03 -21.43 -2.31
CA TYR A 268 -0.70 -22.45 -1.54
C TYR A 268 -0.65 -23.81 -2.26
N PRO A 269 -0.41 -24.94 -1.56
CA PRO A 269 -0.42 -25.14 -0.11
C PRO A 269 0.94 -24.99 0.62
N GLN A 270 1.97 -24.44 -0.02
CA GLN A 270 3.27 -24.25 0.62
C GLN A 270 3.15 -23.27 1.80
N ARG A 271 4.02 -23.46 2.81
CA ARG A 271 4.04 -22.57 3.97
C ARG A 271 4.67 -21.23 3.61
N ARG A 272 4.03 -20.15 4.05
CA ARG A 272 4.53 -18.77 3.99
C ARG A 272 4.31 -18.12 5.35
N SER A 273 5.38 -17.62 5.97
CA SER A 273 5.31 -16.95 7.27
C SER A 273 5.99 -15.58 7.22
N MET A 274 5.26 -14.56 7.65
CA MET A 274 5.70 -13.17 7.64
C MET A 274 5.44 -12.53 9.00
N ALA A 275 6.34 -11.64 9.46
CA ALA A 275 6.10 -10.80 10.63
C ALA A 275 5.79 -9.36 10.19
N ARG A 276 4.64 -8.84 10.62
CA ARG A 276 4.16 -7.50 10.28
C ARG A 276 4.20 -6.58 11.50
N VAL A 277 4.74 -5.39 11.32
CA VAL A 277 4.67 -4.27 12.26
C VAL A 277 4.08 -3.07 11.53
N THR A 278 3.14 -2.38 12.15
CA THR A 278 2.41 -1.27 11.55
C THR A 278 2.66 0.02 12.33
N VAL A 279 2.97 1.10 11.62
CA VAL A 279 3.16 2.44 12.19
C VAL A 279 1.81 3.17 12.21
N ALA A 280 1.44 3.73 13.36
CA ALA A 280 0.22 4.52 13.50
C ALA A 280 0.24 5.74 12.55
N GLY A 281 -0.92 6.10 12.04
CA GLY A 281 -1.09 7.24 11.16
C GLY A 281 -2.00 8.31 11.74
N ASP A 282 -2.21 9.35 10.95
CA ASP A 282 -3.03 10.50 11.28
C ASP A 282 -4.38 10.46 10.55
N ALA A 283 -5.30 11.32 10.98
CA ALA A 283 -6.56 11.53 10.28
C ALA A 283 -6.32 11.94 8.82
N VAL A 284 -7.10 11.36 7.92
CA VAL A 284 -6.92 11.57 6.48
C VAL A 284 -7.33 13.00 6.10
N GLN A 285 -6.42 13.73 5.46
CA GLN A 285 -6.68 15.09 4.98
C GLN A 285 -7.04 15.04 3.48
N GLY A 286 -8.14 15.70 3.13
CA GLY A 286 -8.57 15.90 1.75
C GLY A 286 -7.96 17.15 1.13
N VAL A 287 -8.22 17.32 -0.17
CA VAL A 287 -7.89 18.55 -0.88
C VAL A 287 -8.90 19.64 -0.50
N SER A 288 -8.42 20.80 -0.09
CA SER A 288 -9.27 21.96 0.26
C SER A 288 -9.36 22.96 -0.90
N GLY A 289 -10.46 23.71 -0.92
CA GLY A 289 -10.70 24.78 -1.91
C GLY A 289 -11.19 24.26 -3.27
N PRO A 290 -11.35 25.15 -4.27
CA PRO A 290 -11.78 24.78 -5.60
C PRO A 290 -10.72 23.92 -6.32
N TYR A 291 -11.19 23.09 -7.26
CA TYR A 291 -10.27 22.31 -8.09
C TYR A 291 -9.36 23.25 -8.89
N THR A 292 -8.06 23.03 -8.74
CA THR A 292 -7.04 23.60 -9.62
C THR A 292 -6.31 22.45 -10.30
N PRO A 293 -6.20 22.46 -11.65
CA PRO A 293 -5.34 21.50 -12.34
C PRO A 293 -3.94 21.52 -11.71
N GLU A 294 -3.35 20.35 -11.51
CA GLU A 294 -1.93 20.32 -11.15
C GLU A 294 -1.15 20.80 -12.38
N GLU A 295 -0.52 21.95 -12.28
CA GLU A 295 0.55 22.30 -13.21
C GLU A 295 1.57 21.18 -13.11
N GLY A 296 1.79 20.46 -14.21
CA GLY A 296 2.43 19.16 -14.29
C GLY A 296 3.40 18.93 -13.15
N VAL A 297 3.17 17.87 -12.38
CA VAL A 297 4.08 17.48 -11.30
C VAL A 297 5.46 17.51 -11.92
N GLY A 298 6.26 18.51 -11.54
CA GLY A 298 7.56 18.74 -12.11
C GLY A 298 8.35 17.44 -12.16
N PRO A 299 9.22 17.22 -13.12
CA PRO A 299 9.94 15.98 -13.27
C PRO A 299 10.48 15.58 -11.90
N LEU A 300 10.32 14.32 -11.54
CA LEU A 300 11.07 13.75 -10.42
C LEU A 300 12.50 14.27 -10.58
N PRO A 301 13.16 14.82 -9.55
CA PRO A 301 14.43 15.57 -9.70
C PRO A 301 15.54 14.93 -10.52
N ASP A 302 15.35 13.74 -11.07
CA ASP A 302 16.29 12.97 -11.89
C ASP A 302 15.93 12.98 -13.39
N GLY A 303 15.12 13.91 -13.88
CA GLY A 303 14.99 14.19 -15.32
C GLY A 303 14.12 13.22 -16.14
N HIS A 304 13.37 12.33 -15.52
CA HIS A 304 12.46 11.47 -16.27
C HIS A 304 11.05 12.07 -16.30
N GLN A 305 10.70 12.67 -17.43
CA GLN A 305 9.34 13.05 -17.75
C GLN A 305 8.48 11.78 -17.90
N VAL A 306 7.45 11.66 -17.06
CA VAL A 306 6.35 10.74 -17.36
C VAL A 306 5.63 11.32 -18.57
N LYS A 307 5.86 10.76 -19.76
CA LYS A 307 5.03 11.10 -20.91
C LYS A 307 3.59 10.72 -20.59
N PRO A 308 2.61 11.62 -20.77
CA PRO A 308 1.22 11.23 -20.68
C PRO A 308 0.99 10.04 -21.63
N ALA A 309 0.20 9.07 -21.20
CA ALA A 309 -0.19 7.96 -22.05
C ALA A 309 -0.68 8.52 -23.39
N PRO A 310 -0.23 8.00 -24.54
CA PRO A 310 -0.60 8.54 -25.83
C PRO A 310 -2.13 8.57 -25.94
N SER A 311 -2.69 9.78 -26.04
CA SER A 311 -4.08 10.00 -26.38
C SER A 311 -4.21 9.63 -27.85
N GLY A 312 -4.52 8.41 -28.17
CA GLY A 312 -4.64 8.14 -29.56
C GLY A 312 -4.84 6.70 -29.94
N LYS A 313 -5.92 6.49 -30.61
CA LYS A 313 -6.22 5.47 -31.61
C LYS A 313 -5.42 4.17 -31.46
N ARG A 314 -6.06 3.17 -30.88
CA ARG A 314 -5.62 1.79 -31.07
C ARG A 314 -5.41 1.56 -32.57
N PRO A 315 -4.26 1.07 -33.04
CA PRO A 315 -4.17 0.59 -34.40
C PRO A 315 -5.16 -0.57 -34.52
N THR A 316 -6.11 -0.43 -35.42
CA THR A 316 -6.95 -1.53 -35.87
C THR A 316 -6.03 -2.55 -36.53
N ARG A 317 -5.73 -3.65 -35.82
CA ARG A 317 -5.14 -4.82 -36.46
C ARG A 317 -6.23 -5.41 -37.33
N GLU A 318 -6.13 -5.22 -38.63
CA GLU A 318 -6.80 -6.07 -39.61
C GLU A 318 -6.27 -7.49 -39.42
N PHE A 319 -7.13 -8.37 -38.93
CA PHE A 319 -6.88 -9.81 -38.99
C PHE A 319 -7.10 -10.24 -40.45
N GLU A 320 -6.02 -10.31 -41.21
CA GLU A 320 -6.06 -11.10 -42.46
C GLU A 320 -6.28 -12.58 -42.07
N ARG A 321 -7.47 -13.05 -42.43
CA ARG A 321 -7.80 -14.47 -42.41
C ARG A 321 -7.05 -15.10 -43.60
N HIS A 322 -6.03 -15.90 -43.33
CA HIS A 322 -5.62 -16.93 -44.26
C HIS A 322 -6.03 -18.29 -43.69
N LEU A 323 -6.91 -18.94 -44.49
CA LEU A 323 -7.31 -20.33 -44.42
C LEU A 323 -6.11 -21.26 -44.63
#